data_2a6a0f5a447d10154c5dfcd5acaffc64
#
_entry.id   2a6a0f5a447d10154c5dfcd5acaffc64
#
_cell.length_a   1.000
_cell.length_b   1.000
_cell.length_c   1.000
_cell.angle_alpha   90.00
_cell.angle_beta   90.00
_cell.angle_gamma   90.00
#
_symmetry.space_group_name_H-M   'P 1'
#
loop_
_entity.id
_entity.type
_entity.pdbx_description
1 polymer ?
#
loop_
_entity_poly.entity_id
_entity_poly.type
_entity_poly.pdbx_seq_one_letter_code
_entity_poly.pdbx_strand_id
1 'polypeptide(L)'
;MRRVVVTGLGMVSPLGRGVEYNWKSILDGKSGIRKIEGVDLKDIPVEIAGQVPFGEGENDFNPDTVMAPKDQKKVDKFILYGLAAGSDAVEDSGWKPEADEDQFRSGVMMGSGIGGLQHIYENSIAFNENGIKKISPFFIPSCLINMVSGNLSIKYGYKGPNHACVT
;
A
#
# COMPACT_ATOMS: atom_id res chain seq x y z
N MET A 1 -3.76 -30.04 17.32
CA MET A 1 -4.16 -28.80 16.63
C MET A 1 -2.90 -28.03 16.24
N ARG A 2 -2.75 -27.59 14.98
CA ARG A 2 -1.59 -26.77 14.59
C ARG A 2 -1.73 -25.38 15.21
N ARG A 3 -0.67 -24.89 15.83
CA ARG A 3 -0.62 -23.55 16.42
C ARG A 3 -0.17 -22.55 15.35
N VAL A 4 -0.91 -21.46 15.20
CA VAL A 4 -0.58 -20.33 14.32
C VAL A 4 -0.11 -19.18 15.17
N VAL A 5 0.95 -18.50 14.75
CA VAL A 5 1.56 -17.37 15.45
C VAL A 5 1.82 -16.22 14.48
N VAL A 6 1.81 -14.99 15.00
CA VAL A 6 2.25 -13.78 14.28
C VAL A 6 3.76 -13.67 14.50
N THR A 7 4.51 -13.53 13.42
CA THR A 7 5.99 -13.49 13.47
C THR A 7 6.55 -12.15 13.04
N GLY A 8 5.75 -11.29 12.42
CA GLY A 8 6.17 -9.95 12.03
C GLY A 8 5.00 -9.03 11.77
N LEU A 9 5.19 -7.75 11.98
CA LEU A 9 4.21 -6.70 11.82
C LEU A 9 4.76 -5.56 10.95
N GLY A 10 3.90 -4.93 10.18
CA GLY A 10 4.22 -3.71 9.44
C GLY A 10 3.01 -2.80 9.36
N MET A 11 3.25 -1.50 9.41
CA MET A 11 2.16 -0.51 9.49
C MET A 11 2.51 0.78 8.74
N VAL A 12 1.52 1.24 7.97
CA VAL A 12 1.46 2.59 7.41
C VAL A 12 0.10 3.17 7.77
N SER A 13 0.08 4.33 8.38
CA SER A 13 -1.16 4.99 8.82
C SER A 13 -1.06 6.51 8.68
N PRO A 14 -2.14 7.26 8.95
CA PRO A 14 -2.07 8.71 9.02
C PRO A 14 -1.16 9.28 10.12
N LEU A 15 -0.70 8.46 11.06
CA LEU A 15 0.33 8.85 12.03
C LEU A 15 1.74 8.77 11.41
N GLY A 16 1.96 7.83 10.47
CA GLY A 16 3.24 7.59 9.83
C GLY A 16 3.48 6.11 9.52
N ARG A 17 4.72 5.77 9.16
CA ARG A 17 5.18 4.40 8.92
C ARG A 17 5.92 3.86 10.14
N GLY A 18 5.76 2.56 10.39
CA GLY A 18 6.42 1.81 11.46
C GLY A 18 5.48 1.50 12.64
N VAL A 19 5.55 0.25 13.13
CA VAL A 19 4.65 -0.26 14.18
C VAL A 19 4.90 0.44 15.51
N GLU A 20 6.15 0.49 15.97
CA GLU A 20 6.55 1.10 17.24
C GLU A 20 6.15 2.58 17.32
N TYR A 21 6.41 3.32 16.25
CA TYR A 21 6.04 4.73 16.17
C TYR A 21 4.53 4.96 16.25
N ASN A 22 3.78 4.16 15.49
CA ASN A 22 2.32 4.23 15.49
C ASN A 22 1.76 3.88 16.88
N TRP A 23 2.25 2.80 17.48
CA TRP A 23 1.83 2.37 18.80
C TRP A 23 2.08 3.42 19.88
N LYS A 24 3.31 3.95 19.90
CA LYS A 24 3.68 5.05 20.81
C LYS A 24 2.79 6.28 20.60
N SER A 25 2.56 6.66 19.34
CA SER A 25 1.71 7.81 19.02
C SER A 25 0.27 7.62 19.50
N ILE A 26 -0.29 6.41 19.41
CA ILE A 26 -1.61 6.07 19.94
C ILE A 26 -1.63 6.16 21.45
N LEU A 27 -0.63 5.63 22.15
CA LEU A 27 -0.51 5.73 23.61
C LEU A 27 -0.36 7.17 24.10
N ASP A 28 0.33 8.02 23.32
CA ASP A 28 0.47 9.46 23.59
C ASP A 28 -0.81 10.26 23.25
N GLY A 29 -1.88 9.61 22.77
CA GLY A 29 -3.14 10.26 22.38
C GLY A 29 -3.04 11.12 21.12
N LYS A 30 -2.02 10.92 20.27
CA LYS A 30 -1.86 11.69 19.02
C LYS A 30 -2.90 11.27 17.98
N SER A 31 -3.44 12.27 17.28
CA SER A 31 -4.37 12.07 16.17
C SER A 31 -3.63 12.17 14.84
N GLY A 32 -3.89 11.24 13.91
CA GLY A 32 -3.49 11.34 12.52
C GLY A 32 -4.48 12.13 11.64
N ILE A 33 -5.59 12.63 12.23
CA ILE A 33 -6.55 13.45 11.50
C ILE A 33 -6.05 14.90 11.51
N ARG A 34 -5.94 15.50 10.33
CA ARG A 34 -5.46 16.88 10.14
C ARG A 34 -6.20 17.54 8.98
N LYS A 35 -5.93 18.84 8.79
CA LYS A 35 -6.42 19.56 7.61
C LYS A 35 -5.95 18.87 6.34
N ILE A 36 -6.87 18.70 5.40
CA ILE A 36 -6.57 18.06 4.10
C ILE A 36 -5.62 18.96 3.30
N GLU A 37 -4.57 18.35 2.76
CA GLU A 37 -3.59 18.99 1.91
C GLU A 37 -3.62 18.40 0.49
N GLY A 38 -3.28 19.23 -0.51
CA GLY A 38 -3.14 18.79 -1.90
C GLY A 38 -4.45 18.51 -2.64
N VAL A 39 -5.60 18.88 -2.07
CA VAL A 39 -6.93 18.72 -2.69
C VAL A 39 -7.65 20.06 -2.68
N ASP A 40 -8.30 20.43 -3.78
CA ASP A 40 -9.21 21.56 -3.82
C ASP A 40 -10.48 21.21 -3.04
N LEU A 41 -10.69 21.91 -1.93
CA LEU A 41 -11.83 21.69 -1.02
C LEU A 41 -13.01 22.63 -1.30
N LYS A 42 -12.98 23.37 -2.40
CA LYS A 42 -14.09 24.23 -2.79
C LYS A 42 -15.36 23.39 -2.86
N ASP A 43 -16.40 23.83 -2.19
CA ASP A 43 -17.72 23.16 -2.11
C ASP A 43 -17.74 21.81 -1.36
N ILE A 44 -16.64 21.44 -0.67
CA ILE A 44 -16.57 20.26 0.19
C ILE A 44 -16.74 20.68 1.67
N PRO A 45 -17.78 20.18 2.38
CA PRO A 45 -18.07 20.61 3.76
C PRO A 45 -17.09 20.03 4.80
N VAL A 46 -16.18 19.12 4.42
CA VAL A 46 -15.22 18.48 5.33
C VAL A 46 -13.79 18.89 4.94
N GLU A 47 -13.08 19.48 5.90
CA GLU A 47 -11.71 19.97 5.69
C GLU A 47 -10.63 19.12 6.37
N ILE A 48 -11.00 18.05 7.04
CA ILE A 48 -10.07 17.20 7.79
C ILE A 48 -10.14 15.74 7.33
N ALA A 49 -8.98 15.08 7.26
CA ALA A 49 -8.86 13.66 6.95
C ALA A 49 -7.60 13.04 7.55
N GLY A 50 -7.55 11.72 7.56
CA GLY A 50 -6.35 10.96 7.88
C GLY A 50 -5.52 10.72 6.62
N GLN A 51 -4.60 11.63 6.31
CA GLN A 51 -3.66 11.48 5.21
C GLN A 51 -2.33 10.92 5.72
N VAL A 52 -1.80 9.89 5.04
CA VAL A 52 -0.45 9.38 5.32
C VAL A 52 0.57 10.49 5.09
N PRO A 53 1.45 10.80 6.05
CA PRO A 53 2.49 11.80 5.86
C PRO A 53 3.53 11.31 4.86
N PHE A 54 3.77 12.10 3.81
CA PHE A 54 4.81 11.85 2.81
C PHE A 54 6.02 12.72 3.13
N GLY A 55 7.21 12.15 3.09
CA GLY A 55 8.45 12.87 3.34
C GLY A 55 9.66 11.99 3.47
N GLU A 56 10.77 12.61 3.89
CA GLU A 56 12.05 11.95 4.14
C GLU A 56 12.34 11.78 5.65
N GLY A 57 11.40 12.19 6.51
CA GLY A 57 11.50 11.98 7.95
C GLY A 57 11.47 10.51 8.32
N GLU A 58 12.02 10.17 9.48
CA GLU A 58 12.20 8.78 9.95
C GLU A 58 10.90 7.95 9.91
N ASN A 59 9.76 8.58 10.19
CA ASN A 59 8.46 7.92 10.23
C ASN A 59 7.51 8.40 9.12
N ASP A 60 8.00 9.18 8.18
CA ASP A 60 7.24 9.55 7.01
C ASP A 60 7.21 8.41 5.99
N PHE A 61 6.17 8.39 5.19
CA PHE A 61 6.10 7.47 4.07
C PHE A 61 6.90 8.00 2.88
N ASN A 62 8.04 7.36 2.59
CA ASN A 62 8.82 7.63 1.41
C ASN A 62 8.62 6.51 0.38
N PRO A 63 7.92 6.74 -0.74
CA PRO A 63 7.68 5.72 -1.75
C PRO A 63 8.96 5.20 -2.42
N ASP A 64 10.04 5.99 -2.45
CA ASP A 64 11.32 5.59 -3.06
C ASP A 64 12.00 4.45 -2.30
N THR A 65 11.68 4.30 -1.01
CA THR A 65 12.15 3.16 -0.21
C THR A 65 11.39 1.85 -0.51
N VAL A 66 10.26 1.94 -1.20
CA VAL A 66 9.36 0.82 -1.48
C VAL A 66 9.51 0.34 -2.92
N MET A 67 9.55 1.28 -3.85
CA MET A 67 9.57 1.02 -5.29
C MET A 67 10.36 2.10 -6.04
N ALA A 68 11.10 1.71 -7.07
CA ALA A 68 11.84 2.67 -7.90
C ALA A 68 10.90 3.73 -8.52
N PRO A 69 11.29 5.02 -8.60
CA PRO A 69 10.41 6.12 -9.06
C PRO A 69 9.77 5.89 -10.45
N LYS A 70 10.48 5.21 -11.35
CA LYS A 70 9.94 4.85 -12.68
C LYS A 70 8.77 3.86 -12.62
N ASP A 71 8.76 3.01 -11.61
CA ASP A 71 7.75 1.95 -11.44
C ASP A 71 6.57 2.43 -10.58
N GLN A 72 6.77 3.42 -9.71
CA GLN A 72 5.69 4.05 -8.92
C GLN A 72 4.57 4.61 -9.81
N LYS A 73 4.91 5.11 -11.00
CA LYS A 73 3.93 5.61 -11.99
C LYS A 73 3.01 4.53 -12.57
N LYS A 74 3.32 3.25 -12.32
CA LYS A 74 2.57 2.09 -12.82
C LYS A 74 1.59 1.53 -11.79
N VAL A 75 1.58 2.08 -10.58
CA VAL A 75 0.79 1.59 -9.45
C VAL A 75 0.09 2.74 -8.73
N ASP A 76 -1.10 2.50 -8.21
CA ASP A 76 -1.78 3.46 -7.33
C ASP A 76 -1.20 3.42 -5.90
N LYS A 77 -1.45 4.46 -5.12
CA LYS A 77 -0.92 4.64 -3.76
C LYS A 77 -1.24 3.49 -2.82
N PHE A 78 -2.44 2.87 -2.94
CA PHE A 78 -2.79 1.74 -2.08
C PHE A 78 -1.83 0.57 -2.23
N ILE A 79 -1.30 0.34 -3.44
CA ILE A 79 -0.28 -0.69 -3.69
C ILE A 79 1.02 -0.33 -2.97
N LEU A 80 1.45 0.93 -3.03
CA LEU A 80 2.66 1.39 -2.35
C LEU A 80 2.55 1.25 -0.83
N TYR A 81 1.40 1.61 -0.24
CA TYR A 81 1.15 1.43 1.19
C TYR A 81 1.17 -0.05 1.60
N GLY A 82 0.48 -0.89 0.83
CA GLY A 82 0.45 -2.33 1.08
C GLY A 82 1.82 -2.98 0.93
N LEU A 83 2.62 -2.55 -0.05
CA LEU A 83 4.00 -3.00 -0.23
C LEU A 83 4.91 -2.54 0.91
N ALA A 84 4.76 -1.31 1.40
CA ALA A 84 5.54 -0.82 2.54
C ALA A 84 5.24 -1.64 3.80
N ALA A 85 3.98 -1.71 4.20
CA ALA A 85 3.58 -2.46 5.39
C ALA A 85 3.90 -3.96 5.26
N GLY A 86 3.67 -4.56 4.09
CA GLY A 86 4.01 -5.97 3.84
C GLY A 86 5.52 -6.23 3.88
N SER A 87 6.33 -5.32 3.35
CA SER A 87 7.78 -5.44 3.41
C SER A 87 8.29 -5.33 4.85
N ASP A 88 7.78 -4.35 5.61
CA ASP A 88 8.14 -4.19 7.03
C ASP A 88 7.79 -5.45 7.83
N ALA A 89 6.61 -6.06 7.58
CA ALA A 89 6.20 -7.30 8.23
C ALA A 89 7.10 -8.49 7.87
N VAL A 90 7.53 -8.61 6.61
CA VAL A 90 8.45 -9.66 6.17
C VAL A 90 9.83 -9.47 6.83
N GLU A 91 10.33 -8.25 6.88
CA GLU A 91 11.62 -7.95 7.51
C GLU A 91 11.58 -8.21 9.02
N ASP A 92 10.53 -7.79 9.71
CA ASP A 92 10.33 -8.02 11.14
C ASP A 92 10.22 -9.52 11.46
N SER A 93 9.58 -10.31 10.60
CA SER A 93 9.46 -11.77 10.74
C SER A 93 10.79 -12.52 10.55
N GLY A 94 11.74 -11.93 9.83
CA GLY A 94 12.97 -12.58 9.39
C GLY A 94 12.76 -13.71 8.36
N TRP A 95 11.52 -13.89 7.83
CA TRP A 95 11.22 -14.97 6.89
C TRP A 95 11.64 -14.63 5.46
N LYS A 96 12.74 -15.21 5.03
CA LYS A 96 13.30 -15.06 3.67
C LYS A 96 13.57 -16.44 3.09
N PRO A 97 12.55 -17.11 2.53
CA PRO A 97 12.71 -18.47 2.01
C PRO A 97 13.62 -18.50 0.78
N GLU A 98 14.69 -19.29 0.84
CA GLU A 98 15.61 -19.53 -0.27
C GLU A 98 15.27 -20.84 -1.00
N ALA A 99 14.86 -21.88 -0.27
CA ALA A 99 14.49 -23.16 -0.84
C ALA A 99 13.14 -23.09 -1.55
N ASP A 100 13.03 -23.76 -2.72
CA ASP A 100 11.79 -23.83 -3.50
C ASP A 100 10.60 -24.34 -2.67
N GLU A 101 10.79 -25.36 -1.83
CA GLU A 101 9.74 -25.90 -0.98
C GLU A 101 9.15 -24.81 -0.07
N ASP A 102 9.99 -24.01 0.58
CA ASP A 102 9.55 -22.93 1.45
C ASP A 102 8.90 -21.79 0.67
N GLN A 103 9.40 -21.47 -0.53
CA GLN A 103 8.78 -20.49 -1.42
C GLN A 103 7.38 -20.93 -1.86
N PHE A 104 7.17 -22.22 -2.21
CA PHE A 104 5.86 -22.76 -2.55
C PHE A 104 4.90 -22.84 -1.36
N ARG A 105 5.42 -22.88 -0.14
CA ARG A 105 4.62 -22.83 1.09
C ARG A 105 4.36 -21.42 1.62
N SER A 106 5.00 -20.41 1.03
CA SER A 106 4.83 -19.00 1.38
C SER A 106 3.83 -18.34 0.45
N GLY A 107 2.66 -18.02 0.97
CA GLY A 107 1.60 -17.33 0.22
C GLY A 107 1.41 -15.88 0.68
N VAL A 108 0.68 -15.11 -0.12
CA VAL A 108 0.32 -13.72 0.20
C VAL A 108 -1.19 -13.52 0.07
N MET A 109 -1.79 -12.97 1.12
CA MET A 109 -3.20 -12.59 1.12
C MET A 109 -3.32 -11.14 1.58
N MET A 110 -3.91 -10.28 0.75
CA MET A 110 -4.10 -8.87 1.03
C MET A 110 -5.55 -8.48 0.80
N GLY A 111 -6.08 -7.61 1.67
CA GLY A 111 -7.43 -7.05 1.51
C GLY A 111 -7.38 -5.61 1.01
N SER A 112 -8.32 -5.24 0.15
CA SER A 112 -8.54 -3.84 -0.25
C SER A 112 -10.02 -3.65 -0.60
N GLY A 113 -10.63 -2.59 -0.07
CA GLY A 113 -12.05 -2.34 -0.30
C GLY A 113 -12.38 -1.90 -1.73
N ILE A 114 -11.53 -1.05 -2.33
CA ILE A 114 -11.80 -0.42 -3.63
C ILE A 114 -10.64 -0.61 -4.63
N GLY A 115 -9.41 -0.67 -4.13
CA GLY A 115 -8.22 -0.66 -4.98
C GLY A 115 -7.81 0.75 -5.40
N GLY A 116 -7.40 0.93 -6.65
CA GLY A 116 -6.82 2.16 -7.18
C GLY A 116 -7.84 3.23 -7.56
N LEU A 117 -8.61 3.73 -6.61
CA LEU A 117 -9.66 4.73 -6.84
C LEU A 117 -9.12 6.02 -7.48
N GLN A 118 -7.94 6.48 -7.06
CA GLN A 118 -7.32 7.68 -7.62
C GLN A 118 -7.00 7.48 -9.10
N HIS A 119 -6.37 6.39 -9.47
CA HIS A 119 -6.05 6.09 -10.88
C HIS A 119 -7.30 5.86 -11.73
N ILE A 120 -8.36 5.28 -11.16
CA ILE A 120 -9.66 5.15 -11.85
C ILE A 120 -10.21 6.54 -12.19
N TYR A 121 -10.22 7.45 -11.21
CA TYR A 121 -10.71 8.81 -11.38
C TYR A 121 -9.88 9.58 -12.42
N GLU A 122 -8.56 9.62 -12.27
CA GLU A 122 -7.65 10.36 -13.16
C GLU A 122 -7.71 9.85 -14.61
N ASN A 123 -7.71 8.54 -14.83
CA ASN A 123 -7.81 7.97 -16.17
C ASN A 123 -9.20 8.16 -16.78
N SER A 124 -10.26 8.18 -15.98
CA SER A 124 -11.62 8.48 -16.47
C SER A 124 -11.74 9.91 -16.96
N ILE A 125 -11.18 10.88 -16.25
CA ILE A 125 -11.11 12.27 -16.69
C ILE A 125 -10.24 12.39 -17.95
N ALA A 126 -9.04 11.80 -17.94
CA ALA A 126 -8.15 11.84 -19.09
C ALA A 126 -8.79 11.26 -20.36
N PHE A 127 -9.57 10.20 -20.22
CA PHE A 127 -10.35 9.62 -21.32
C PHE A 127 -11.43 10.57 -21.80
N ASN A 128 -12.20 11.15 -20.90
CA ASN A 128 -13.30 12.06 -21.25
C ASN A 128 -12.81 13.32 -21.97
N GLU A 129 -11.69 13.90 -21.53
CA GLU A 129 -11.16 15.15 -22.07
C GLU A 129 -10.29 14.95 -23.31
N ASN A 130 -9.52 13.86 -23.38
CA ASN A 130 -8.44 13.70 -24.35
C ASN A 130 -8.51 12.39 -25.16
N GLY A 131 -9.50 11.56 -24.91
CA GLY A 131 -9.75 10.30 -25.61
C GLY A 131 -8.80 9.17 -25.20
N ILE A 132 -9.00 8.00 -25.82
CA ILE A 132 -8.37 6.74 -25.44
C ILE A 132 -6.83 6.75 -25.45
N LYS A 133 -6.20 7.58 -26.28
CA LYS A 133 -4.73 7.67 -26.38
C LYS A 133 -4.05 8.22 -25.13
N LYS A 134 -4.83 8.80 -24.21
CA LYS A 134 -4.33 9.36 -22.95
C LYS A 134 -4.48 8.42 -21.75
N ILE A 135 -5.16 7.29 -21.93
CA ILE A 135 -5.24 6.27 -20.88
C ILE A 135 -3.88 5.61 -20.70
N SER A 136 -3.44 5.49 -19.45
CA SER A 136 -2.21 4.77 -19.13
C SER A 136 -2.32 3.29 -19.53
N PRO A 137 -1.31 2.69 -20.17
CA PRO A 137 -1.26 1.25 -20.41
C PRO A 137 -1.23 0.44 -19.10
N PHE A 138 -0.85 1.08 -17.99
CA PHE A 138 -0.84 0.50 -16.65
C PHE A 138 -2.14 0.76 -15.86
N PHE A 139 -3.16 1.37 -16.49
CA PHE A 139 -4.39 1.72 -15.80
C PHE A 139 -5.01 0.53 -15.07
N ILE A 140 -5.28 -0.57 -15.77
CA ILE A 140 -5.89 -1.75 -15.16
C ILE A 140 -4.97 -2.36 -14.07
N PRO A 141 -3.69 -2.69 -14.35
CA PRO A 141 -2.81 -3.21 -13.30
C PRO A 141 -2.65 -2.31 -12.09
N SER A 142 -2.72 -0.99 -12.25
CA SER A 142 -2.60 -0.05 -11.13
C SER A 142 -3.83 -0.04 -10.20
N CYS A 143 -4.99 -0.48 -10.70
CA CYS A 143 -6.25 -0.41 -9.96
C CYS A 143 -6.65 -1.72 -9.28
N LEU A 144 -6.16 -2.86 -9.75
CA LEU A 144 -6.59 -4.16 -9.27
C LEU A 144 -6.09 -4.46 -7.85
N ILE A 145 -6.99 -4.88 -6.98
CA ILE A 145 -6.70 -5.15 -5.55
C ILE A 145 -5.65 -6.24 -5.34
N ASN A 146 -5.63 -7.27 -6.19
CA ASN A 146 -4.67 -8.37 -6.11
C ASN A 146 -3.25 -7.99 -6.54
N MET A 147 -3.04 -6.77 -7.05
CA MET A 147 -1.70 -6.33 -7.42
C MET A 147 -0.83 -5.99 -6.20
N VAL A 148 -1.41 -5.76 -5.02
CA VAL A 148 -0.64 -5.66 -3.77
C VAL A 148 0.00 -7.01 -3.44
N SER A 149 -0.81 -8.07 -3.36
CA SER A 149 -0.33 -9.43 -3.08
C SER A 149 0.59 -9.93 -4.17
N GLY A 150 0.28 -9.64 -5.45
CA GLY A 150 1.12 -9.99 -6.59
C GLY A 150 2.52 -9.36 -6.53
N ASN A 151 2.61 -8.06 -6.25
CA ASN A 151 3.89 -7.37 -6.14
C ASN A 151 4.72 -7.87 -4.94
N LEU A 152 4.10 -8.16 -3.79
CA LEU A 152 4.80 -8.76 -2.64
C LEU A 152 5.34 -10.16 -2.98
N SER A 153 4.53 -11.00 -3.63
CA SER A 153 4.96 -12.33 -4.09
C SER A 153 6.18 -12.24 -5.01
N ILE A 154 6.15 -11.32 -5.98
CA ILE A 154 7.28 -11.11 -6.90
C ILE A 154 8.52 -10.62 -6.14
N LYS A 155 8.34 -9.64 -5.25
CA LYS A 155 9.44 -9.03 -4.49
C LYS A 155 10.19 -10.04 -3.62
N TYR A 156 9.48 -10.96 -2.98
CA TYR A 156 10.05 -11.91 -2.01
C TYR A 156 10.16 -13.35 -2.54
N GLY A 157 9.77 -13.59 -3.78
CA GLY A 157 9.83 -14.93 -4.38
C GLY A 157 8.81 -15.91 -3.77
N TYR A 158 7.70 -15.42 -3.20
CA TYR A 158 6.66 -16.26 -2.63
C TYR A 158 5.82 -16.88 -3.75
N LYS A 159 5.83 -18.22 -3.85
CA LYS A 159 5.19 -19.00 -4.91
C LYS A 159 3.94 -19.75 -4.46
N GLY A 160 3.55 -19.59 -3.19
CA GLY A 160 2.34 -20.19 -2.63
C GLY A 160 1.06 -19.44 -3.05
N PRO A 161 -0.09 -19.74 -2.43
CA PRO A 161 -1.35 -19.10 -2.76
C PRO A 161 -1.26 -17.57 -2.72
N ASN A 162 -1.79 -16.93 -3.76
CA ASN A 162 -1.82 -15.48 -3.89
C ASN A 162 -3.27 -15.03 -4.08
N HIS A 163 -3.81 -14.35 -3.09
CA HIS A 163 -5.21 -13.95 -3.08
C HIS A 163 -5.39 -12.51 -2.63
N ALA A 164 -6.47 -11.89 -3.13
CA ALA A 164 -6.98 -10.63 -2.60
C ALA A 164 -8.42 -10.81 -2.14
N CYS A 165 -8.76 -10.20 -1.02
CA CYS A 165 -10.12 -10.14 -0.52
C CYS A 165 -10.67 -8.73 -0.63
N VAL A 166 -11.95 -8.63 -1.01
CA VAL A 166 -12.76 -7.43 -0.97
C VAL A 166 -14.07 -7.76 -0.24
N THR A 167 -14.55 -6.85 0.60
CA THR A 167 -15.81 -6.99 1.32
C THR A 167 -16.64 -5.75 1.14
#